data_605b50a4d7a163010a68be07c353129b
#
_entry.id   605b50a4d7a163010a68be07c353129b
#
_cell.length_a   1.000
_cell.length_b   1.000
_cell.length_c   1.000
_cell.angle_alpha   90.00
_cell.angle_beta   90.00
_cell.angle_gamma   90.00
#
_symmetry.space_group_name_H-M   'P 1'
#
loop_
_entity.id
_entity.type
_entity.pdbx_description
1 polymer ?
#
loop_
_entity_poly.entity_id
_entity_poly.type
_entity_poly.pdbx_seq_one_letter_code
_entity_poly.pdbx_strand_id
1 'polypeptide(L)'
;PSDFLIGVSCHSVADAVRTSRASYLLLSPIFPSPSKPGYGPSLGLAQLAEAARRVNVPLLALGGVNESNAPACVAAGAAGYASISAFQSATQP
;
A
#
# COMPACT_ATOMS: atom_id res chain seq x y z
N PRO A 1 -2.26 -8.08 23.83
CA PRO A 1 -3.23 -8.40 23.24
C PRO A 1 -3.62 -8.58 21.84
N SER A 2 -4.34 -9.63 21.63
CA SER A 2 -4.73 -10.04 20.32
C SER A 2 -5.75 -9.09 19.69
N ASP A 3 -6.23 -8.15 20.47
CA ASP A 3 -7.21 -7.20 19.98
C ASP A 3 -6.60 -6.07 19.18
N PHE A 4 -5.29 -5.90 19.27
CA PHE A 4 -4.64 -4.81 18.55
C PHE A 4 -4.35 -5.20 17.13
N LEU A 5 -4.65 -4.28 16.22
CA LEU A 5 -4.24 -4.42 14.83
C LEU A 5 -2.95 -3.65 14.64
N ILE A 6 -1.95 -4.32 14.14
CA ILE A 6 -0.64 -3.72 13.90
C ILE A 6 -0.43 -3.61 12.40
N GLY A 7 -0.41 -2.38 11.90
CA GLY A 7 -0.11 -2.12 10.51
C GLY A 7 1.33 -1.63 10.39
N VAL A 8 2.04 -2.12 9.40
CA VAL A 8 3.43 -1.74 9.18
C VAL A 8 3.59 -1.23 7.76
N SER A 9 4.23 -0.06 7.66
CA SER A 9 4.52 0.54 6.35
C SER A 9 5.78 -0.08 5.78
N CYS A 10 5.67 -0.52 4.54
CA CYS A 10 6.78 -1.14 3.83
C CYS A 10 7.03 -0.38 2.55
N HIS A 11 8.29 -0.31 2.13
CA HIS A 11 8.67 0.43 0.94
C HIS A 11 9.39 -0.44 -0.07
N SER A 12 9.33 -1.74 0.10
CA SER A 12 9.89 -2.69 -0.87
C SER A 12 9.26 -4.05 -0.63
N VAL A 13 9.39 -4.92 -1.62
CA VAL A 13 8.93 -6.30 -1.48
C VAL A 13 9.70 -6.98 -0.33
N ALA A 14 11.00 -6.73 -0.25
CA ALA A 14 11.80 -7.33 0.81
C ALA A 14 11.31 -6.91 2.20
N ASP A 15 10.97 -5.63 2.35
CA ASP A 15 10.41 -5.16 3.62
C ASP A 15 9.14 -5.90 3.97
N ALA A 16 8.26 -6.06 2.99
CA ALA A 16 6.98 -6.72 3.23
C ALA A 16 7.19 -8.16 3.65
N VAL A 17 8.09 -8.86 2.98
CA VAL A 17 8.35 -10.26 3.29
C VAL A 17 8.94 -10.42 4.68
N ARG A 18 9.79 -9.50 5.10
CA ARG A 18 10.40 -9.58 6.43
C ARG A 18 9.44 -9.27 7.56
N THR A 19 8.35 -8.57 7.28
CA THR A 19 7.45 -8.09 8.32
C THR A 19 6.26 -9.04 8.45
N SER A 20 6.50 -10.22 9.00
CA SER A 20 5.48 -11.26 9.02
C SER A 20 4.59 -11.23 10.25
N ARG A 21 4.87 -10.38 11.21
CA ARG A 21 4.08 -10.35 12.45
C ARG A 21 3.00 -9.27 12.48
N ALA A 22 2.93 -8.47 11.44
CA ALA A 22 1.91 -7.43 11.37
C ALA A 22 0.55 -8.04 11.09
N SER A 23 -0.50 -7.33 11.48
CA SER A 23 -1.86 -7.72 11.13
C SER A 23 -2.15 -7.43 9.68
N TYR A 24 -1.53 -6.38 9.14
CA TYR A 24 -1.62 -6.01 7.74
C TYR A 24 -0.42 -5.16 7.39
N LEU A 25 -0.16 -5.03 6.09
CA LEU A 25 0.97 -4.26 5.60
C LEU A 25 0.49 -3.17 4.67
N LEU A 26 1.20 -2.05 4.69
CA LEU A 26 0.98 -0.95 3.77
C LEU A 26 2.19 -0.87 2.85
N LEU A 27 1.99 -1.02 1.56
CA LEU A 27 3.09 -0.97 0.61
C LEU A 27 3.00 0.30 -0.20
N SER A 28 4.05 1.09 -0.19
CA SER A 28 4.08 2.40 -0.85
C SER A 28 5.48 2.80 -1.25
N PRO A 29 5.62 3.70 -2.19
CA PRO A 29 4.58 4.24 -3.06
C PRO A 29 4.34 3.32 -4.26
N ILE A 30 3.10 3.06 -4.60
CA ILE A 30 2.79 2.21 -5.75
C ILE A 30 2.93 2.99 -7.04
N PHE A 31 2.42 4.22 -7.06
CA PHE A 31 2.49 5.09 -8.23
C PHE A 31 3.18 6.39 -7.88
N PRO A 32 3.74 7.10 -8.88
CA PRO A 32 4.34 8.40 -8.61
C PRO A 32 3.31 9.37 -8.06
N SER A 33 3.75 10.25 -7.17
CA SER A 33 2.90 11.28 -6.60
C SER A 33 3.48 12.64 -6.92
N PRO A 34 2.75 13.48 -7.67
CA PRO A 34 3.26 14.82 -7.98
C PRO A 34 3.47 15.69 -6.75
N SER A 35 2.72 15.44 -5.70
CA SER A 35 2.82 16.26 -4.51
C SER A 35 4.03 15.93 -3.65
N LYS A 36 4.77 14.88 -3.98
CA LYS A 36 5.97 14.50 -3.23
C LYS A 36 7.10 14.12 -4.17
N PRO A 37 7.57 15.10 -4.94
CA PRO A 37 8.70 14.82 -5.83
C PRO A 37 9.91 14.44 -4.99
N GLY A 38 10.68 13.49 -5.45
CA GLY A 38 11.85 13.05 -4.71
C GLY A 38 11.57 12.06 -3.58
N TYR A 39 10.33 11.64 -3.44
CA TYR A 39 9.96 10.66 -2.42
C TYR A 39 10.53 9.28 -2.72
N GLY A 40 11.15 9.12 -3.83
CA GLY A 40 11.73 7.86 -4.22
C GLY A 40 10.96 7.24 -5.37
N PRO A 41 11.52 6.22 -5.99
CA PRO A 41 10.86 5.57 -7.12
C PRO A 41 9.60 4.83 -6.68
N SER A 42 8.59 4.87 -7.53
CA SER A 42 7.38 4.12 -7.28
C SER A 42 7.63 2.64 -7.52
N LEU A 43 6.90 1.79 -6.81
CA LEU A 43 7.09 0.35 -6.91
C LEU A 43 6.37 -0.25 -8.10
N GLY A 44 5.19 0.26 -8.42
CA GLY A 44 4.43 -0.23 -9.54
C GLY A 44 3.64 -1.49 -9.25
N LEU A 45 2.79 -1.84 -10.21
CA LEU A 45 1.88 -2.97 -10.03
C LEU A 45 2.61 -4.31 -10.00
N ALA A 46 3.71 -4.43 -10.72
CA ALA A 46 4.45 -5.69 -10.73
C ALA A 46 5.01 -6.03 -9.36
N GLN A 47 5.58 -5.04 -8.67
CA GLN A 47 6.09 -5.27 -7.32
C GLN A 47 4.97 -5.45 -6.33
N LEU A 48 3.86 -4.76 -6.52
CA LEU A 48 2.69 -4.98 -5.67
C LEU A 48 2.22 -6.42 -5.78
N ALA A 49 2.12 -6.93 -6.99
CA ALA A 49 1.71 -8.32 -7.21
C ALA A 49 2.69 -9.30 -6.58
N GLU A 50 3.98 -9.01 -6.72
CA GLU A 50 5.01 -9.86 -6.13
C GLU A 50 4.88 -9.91 -4.61
N ALA A 51 4.74 -8.76 -3.98
CA ALA A 51 4.59 -8.70 -2.53
C ALA A 51 3.33 -9.43 -2.08
N ALA A 52 2.23 -9.23 -2.80
CA ALA A 52 0.96 -9.86 -2.43
C ALA A 52 1.06 -11.37 -2.46
N ARG A 53 1.85 -11.92 -3.40
CA ARG A 53 2.01 -13.37 -3.47
C ARG A 53 2.88 -13.93 -2.36
N ARG A 54 3.74 -13.10 -1.79
CA ARG A 54 4.77 -13.58 -0.87
C ARG A 54 4.45 -13.34 0.59
N VAL A 55 3.41 -12.57 0.90
CA VAL A 55 3.02 -12.32 2.29
C VAL A 55 1.76 -13.09 2.61
N ASN A 56 1.56 -13.35 3.90
CA ASN A 56 0.41 -14.09 4.36
C ASN A 56 -0.62 -13.23 5.06
N VAL A 57 -0.44 -11.93 5.04
CA VAL A 57 -1.36 -10.99 5.69
C VAL A 57 -1.88 -10.03 4.63
N PRO A 58 -3.01 -9.35 4.89
CA PRO A 58 -3.53 -8.40 3.92
C PRO A 58 -2.52 -7.31 3.59
N LEU A 59 -2.43 -6.97 2.33
CA LEU A 59 -1.51 -5.96 1.83
C LEU A 59 -2.32 -4.83 1.22
N LEU A 60 -2.11 -3.63 1.72
CA LEU A 60 -2.82 -2.45 1.24
C LEU A 60 -1.90 -1.61 0.38
N ALA A 61 -2.42 -1.12 -0.73
CA ALA A 61 -1.66 -0.27 -1.65
C ALA A 61 -1.82 1.19 -1.25
N LEU A 62 -0.72 1.93 -1.27
CA LEU A 62 -0.72 3.32 -0.88
C LEU A 62 0.26 4.07 -1.76
N GLY A 63 0.06 5.37 -1.92
CA GLY A 63 0.98 6.20 -2.70
C GLY A 63 0.53 6.33 -4.13
N GLY A 64 -0.06 7.48 -4.47
CA GLY A 64 -0.53 7.75 -5.81
C GLY A 64 -1.74 6.94 -6.23
N VAL A 65 -2.37 6.23 -5.30
CA VAL A 65 -3.55 5.43 -5.60
C VAL A 65 -4.79 6.32 -5.56
N ASN A 66 -5.65 6.15 -6.55
CA ASN A 66 -6.89 6.91 -6.63
C ASN A 66 -7.96 6.02 -7.26
N GLU A 67 -9.15 6.58 -7.47
CA GLU A 67 -10.26 5.81 -7.99
C GLU A 67 -9.99 5.23 -9.37
N SER A 68 -9.16 5.89 -10.15
CA SER A 68 -8.87 5.43 -11.51
C SER A 68 -7.97 4.21 -11.51
N ASN A 69 -6.99 4.14 -10.61
CA ASN A 69 -6.00 3.06 -10.64
C ASN A 69 -6.19 2.05 -9.51
N ALA A 70 -7.09 2.31 -8.57
CA ALA A 70 -7.33 1.36 -7.48
C ALA A 70 -7.76 -0.02 -7.97
N PRO A 71 -8.63 -0.15 -8.99
CA PRO A 71 -8.99 -1.49 -9.47
C PRO A 71 -7.79 -2.30 -9.93
N ALA A 72 -6.78 -1.64 -10.51
CA ALA A 72 -5.57 -2.35 -10.93
C ALA A 72 -4.80 -2.87 -9.72
N CYS A 73 -4.79 -2.12 -8.62
CA CYS A 73 -4.12 -2.56 -7.41
C CYS A 73 -4.82 -3.80 -6.84
N VAL A 74 -6.13 -3.79 -6.81
CA VAL A 74 -6.88 -4.94 -6.31
C VAL A 74 -6.65 -6.14 -7.21
N ALA A 75 -6.64 -5.93 -8.52
CA ALA A 75 -6.38 -7.01 -9.47
C ALA A 75 -4.98 -7.58 -9.28
N ALA A 76 -4.03 -6.77 -8.84
CA ALA A 76 -2.67 -7.24 -8.59
C ALA A 76 -2.55 -8.00 -7.27
N GLY A 77 -3.58 -8.01 -6.44
CA GLY A 77 -3.59 -8.79 -5.22
C GLY A 77 -3.69 -7.98 -3.94
N ALA A 78 -3.80 -6.66 -4.04
CA ALA A 78 -3.97 -5.85 -2.84
C ALA A 78 -5.32 -6.15 -2.21
N ALA A 79 -5.34 -6.26 -0.88
CA ALA A 79 -6.58 -6.47 -0.16
C ALA A 79 -7.40 -5.19 -0.09
N GLY A 80 -6.75 -4.05 -0.29
CA GLY A 80 -7.42 -2.77 -0.29
C GLY A 80 -6.43 -1.70 -0.69
N TYR A 81 -6.86 -0.46 -0.57
CA TYR A 81 -6.00 0.66 -0.91
C TYR A 81 -6.38 1.87 -0.07
N ALA A 82 -5.46 2.84 -0.04
CA ALA A 82 -5.72 4.09 0.63
C ALA A 82 -5.28 5.22 -0.29
N SER A 83 -6.06 6.28 -0.31
CA SER A 83 -5.77 7.47 -1.07
C SER A 83 -5.70 8.64 -0.11
N ILE A 84 -4.53 9.23 -0.01
CA ILE A 84 -4.35 10.34 0.92
C ILE A 84 -5.23 11.52 0.52
N SER A 85 -5.34 11.77 -0.77
CA SER A 85 -6.19 12.87 -1.23
C SER A 85 -7.65 12.65 -0.87
N ALA A 86 -8.16 11.45 -1.09
CA ALA A 86 -9.54 11.14 -0.74
C ALA A 86 -9.74 11.20 0.77
N PHE A 87 -8.77 10.71 1.52
CA PHE A 87 -8.86 10.75 2.97
C PHE A 87 -8.88 12.18 3.49
N GLN A 88 -8.03 13.02 2.93
CA GLN A 88 -8.02 14.43 3.33
C GLN A 88 -9.34 15.12 2.99
N SER A 89 -9.91 14.81 1.85
CA SER A 89 -11.20 15.37 1.48
C SER A 89 -12.30 14.93 2.44
N ALA A 90 -12.23 13.70 2.89
CA ALA A 90 -13.23 13.17 3.82
C ALA A 90 -13.13 13.81 5.19
N THR A 91 -11.95 14.27 5.58
CA THR A 91 -11.77 14.84 6.90
C THR A 91 -11.97 16.35 6.95
N GLN A 92 -12.06 17.00 5.82
CA GLN A 92 -12.27 18.43 5.79
C GLN A 92 -13.77 18.75 5.89
N PRO A 93 -14.12 19.65 6.78
CA PRO A 93 -15.52 20.02 6.93
C PRO A 93 -16.05 20.79 5.74
#